data_f88950a6019190c887bb3a82861d0d53
#
_entry.id   f88950a6019190c887bb3a82861d0d53
#
_cell.length_a   1.000
_cell.length_b   1.000
_cell.length_c   1.000
_cell.angle_alpha   90.00
_cell.angle_beta   90.00
_cell.angle_gamma   90.00
#
_symmetry.space_group_name_H-M   'P 1'
#
loop_
_entity.id
_entity.type
_entity.pdbx_description
1 polymer ?
#
loop_
_entity_poly.entity_id
_entity_poly.type
_entity_poly.pdbx_seq_one_letter_code
_entity_poly.pdbx_strand_id
1 'polypeptide(L)'
;MVGKKLAGRLPDVHLNEAGRTQAGNLAAAFSGLPIKAIFSSPLERTLETAQPIAREHDLTVEILPDLLEIDFGNWQGQDLEELKKSSDWKYVQEQPADFRFPMGESFAEAQQRMAACLTHIGEIYQKDDLVVCVGHSDMIRLSVAHFLGIPLNDFQRLRIETASVTVLYLSDGKANFGAINHVLSFPENLKPGD
;
A
#
# COMPACT_ATOMS: atom_id res chain seq x y z
N MET A 1 0.71 12.78 12.61
CA MET A 1 0.85 11.40 13.13
C MET A 1 2.00 10.63 12.46
N VAL A 2 2.44 11.04 11.27
CA VAL A 2 3.49 10.37 10.49
C VAL A 2 4.75 10.14 11.33
N GLY A 3 5.19 8.89 11.42
CA GLY A 3 6.43 8.49 12.09
C GLY A 3 6.44 8.49 13.62
N LYS A 4 5.34 8.88 14.28
CA LYS A 4 5.26 8.88 15.75
C LYS A 4 4.38 7.77 16.32
N LYS A 5 3.28 7.46 15.64
CA LYS A 5 2.31 6.45 16.08
C LYS A 5 2.00 5.47 14.97
N LEU A 6 1.68 4.24 15.33
CA LEU A 6 1.21 3.22 14.40
C LEU A 6 -0.25 3.52 14.02
N ALA A 7 -0.46 4.10 12.86
CA ALA A 7 -1.80 4.54 12.44
C ALA A 7 -2.75 3.36 12.20
N GLY A 8 -2.29 2.31 11.52
CA GLY A 8 -3.12 1.15 11.19
C GLY A 8 -4.42 1.55 10.48
N ARG A 9 -5.54 1.08 11.02
CA ARG A 9 -6.90 1.37 10.54
C ARG A 9 -7.61 2.49 11.33
N LEU A 10 -6.85 3.29 12.09
CA LEU A 10 -7.47 4.39 12.83
C LEU A 10 -8.13 5.38 11.87
N PRO A 11 -9.33 5.86 12.20
CA PRO A 11 -10.00 6.94 11.48
C PRO A 11 -9.30 8.29 11.70
N ASP A 12 -9.71 9.31 10.94
CA ASP A 12 -9.22 10.69 11.05
C ASP A 12 -7.70 10.84 10.83
N VAL A 13 -7.11 9.92 10.03
CA VAL A 13 -5.71 10.00 9.61
C VAL A 13 -5.65 10.52 8.17
N HIS A 14 -5.51 11.83 8.05
CA HIS A 14 -5.49 12.56 6.78
C HIS A 14 -4.08 12.78 6.23
N LEU A 15 -4.00 13.10 4.94
CA LEU A 15 -2.77 13.58 4.32
C LEU A 15 -2.36 14.93 4.92
N ASN A 16 -1.08 15.09 5.17
CA ASN A 16 -0.50 16.40 5.43
C ASN A 16 -0.29 17.16 4.10
N GLU A 17 0.26 18.37 4.16
CA GLU A 17 0.49 19.19 2.97
C GLU A 17 1.39 18.49 1.94
N ALA A 18 2.48 17.87 2.40
CA ALA A 18 3.38 17.10 1.52
C ALA A 18 2.65 15.91 0.85
N GLY A 19 1.81 15.18 1.60
CA GLY A 19 1.01 14.08 1.06
C GLY A 19 -0.01 14.56 0.01
N ARG A 20 -0.66 15.71 0.23
CA ARG A 20 -1.56 16.31 -0.77
C ARG A 20 -0.81 16.72 -2.04
N THR A 21 0.39 17.29 -1.90
CA THR A 21 1.26 17.60 -3.04
C THR A 21 1.64 16.34 -3.81
N GLN A 22 2.03 15.27 -3.11
CA GLN A 22 2.34 13.99 -3.73
C GLN A 22 1.14 13.39 -4.48
N ALA A 23 -0.07 13.46 -3.91
CA ALA A 23 -1.29 12.99 -4.58
C ALA A 23 -1.60 13.80 -5.86
N GLY A 24 -1.38 15.12 -5.83
CA GLY A 24 -1.50 15.97 -7.02
C GLY A 24 -0.47 15.61 -8.11
N ASN A 25 0.77 15.32 -7.72
CA ASN A 25 1.81 14.89 -8.65
C ASN A 25 1.50 13.53 -9.28
N LEU A 26 0.91 12.60 -8.53
CA LEU A 26 0.42 11.32 -9.08
C LEU A 26 -0.67 11.55 -10.11
N ALA A 27 -1.66 12.39 -9.82
CA ALA A 27 -2.73 12.72 -10.76
C ALA A 27 -2.15 13.29 -12.07
N ALA A 28 -1.21 14.24 -11.99
CA ALA A 28 -0.55 14.80 -13.14
C ALA A 28 0.26 13.75 -13.94
N ALA A 29 0.97 12.85 -13.24
CA ALA A 29 1.74 11.79 -13.88
C ALA A 29 0.86 10.74 -14.58
N PHE A 30 -0.37 10.55 -14.11
CA PHE A 30 -1.33 9.61 -14.67
C PHE A 30 -2.21 10.25 -15.74
N SER A 31 -2.15 11.58 -15.93
CA SER A 31 -2.90 12.30 -16.95
C SER A 31 -2.70 11.68 -18.34
N GLY A 32 -3.80 11.48 -19.07
CA GLY A 32 -3.79 10.88 -20.39
C GLY A 32 -3.61 9.35 -20.45
N LEU A 33 -3.42 8.67 -19.31
CA LEU A 33 -3.43 7.20 -19.29
C LEU A 33 -4.87 6.68 -19.43
N PRO A 34 -5.09 5.53 -20.10
CA PRO A 34 -6.43 4.98 -20.34
C PRO A 34 -6.95 4.21 -19.10
N ILE A 35 -7.03 4.90 -17.95
CA ILE A 35 -7.50 4.28 -16.69
C ILE A 35 -8.98 3.93 -16.81
N LYS A 36 -9.34 2.69 -16.47
CA LYS A 36 -10.70 2.16 -16.52
C LYS A 36 -11.42 2.22 -15.18
N ALA A 37 -10.69 2.02 -14.10
CA ALA A 37 -11.26 2.05 -12.76
C ALA A 37 -10.20 2.47 -11.73
N ILE A 38 -10.69 3.04 -10.63
CA ILE A 38 -9.86 3.45 -9.51
C ILE A 38 -10.49 2.90 -8.22
N PHE A 39 -9.77 2.00 -7.58
CA PHE A 39 -10.13 1.43 -6.29
C PHE A 39 -9.30 2.03 -5.18
N SER A 40 -9.87 2.17 -4.00
CA SER A 40 -9.17 2.66 -2.82
C SER A 40 -9.56 1.88 -1.57
N SER A 41 -8.59 1.72 -0.67
CA SER A 41 -8.90 1.45 0.74
C SER A 41 -9.87 2.52 1.28
N PRO A 42 -10.77 2.17 2.22
CA PRO A 42 -11.73 3.13 2.77
C PRO A 42 -11.13 4.21 3.67
N LEU A 43 -9.82 4.15 3.98
CA LEU A 43 -9.19 5.11 4.90
C LEU A 43 -8.97 6.47 4.23
N GLU A 44 -9.15 7.54 5.02
CA GLU A 44 -9.17 8.92 4.53
C GLU A 44 -7.93 9.26 3.70
N ARG A 45 -6.73 8.91 4.17
CA ARG A 45 -5.46 9.16 3.49
C ARG A 45 -5.36 8.50 2.10
N THR A 46 -5.99 7.34 1.92
CA THR A 46 -6.00 6.66 0.61
C THR A 46 -7.06 7.24 -0.32
N LEU A 47 -8.21 7.59 0.20
CA LEU A 47 -9.25 8.30 -0.56
C LEU A 47 -8.76 9.68 -1.02
N GLU A 48 -8.09 10.43 -0.13
CA GLU A 48 -7.48 11.73 -0.46
C GLU A 48 -6.37 11.60 -1.51
N THR A 49 -5.69 10.45 -1.59
CA THR A 49 -4.71 10.16 -2.64
C THR A 49 -5.40 9.78 -3.96
N ALA A 50 -6.47 8.99 -3.91
CA ALA A 50 -7.18 8.51 -5.11
C ALA A 50 -8.00 9.59 -5.79
N GLN A 51 -8.63 10.49 -5.02
CA GLN A 51 -9.56 11.50 -5.55
C GLN A 51 -8.98 12.45 -6.60
N PRO A 52 -7.74 13.00 -6.48
CA PRO A 52 -7.14 13.80 -7.55
C PRO A 52 -6.99 13.03 -8.85
N ILE A 53 -6.61 11.76 -8.80
CA ILE A 53 -6.47 10.88 -9.98
C ILE A 53 -7.86 10.68 -10.61
N ALA A 54 -8.87 10.39 -9.80
CA ALA A 54 -10.23 10.16 -10.26
C ALA A 54 -10.82 11.39 -10.97
N ARG A 55 -10.59 12.58 -10.41
CA ARG A 55 -11.02 13.84 -11.04
C ARG A 55 -10.36 14.09 -12.40
N GLU A 56 -9.08 13.76 -12.54
CA GLU A 56 -8.33 13.92 -13.81
C GLU A 56 -8.89 13.05 -14.94
N HIS A 57 -9.54 11.92 -14.58
CA HIS A 57 -10.05 10.93 -15.53
C HIS A 57 -11.58 10.88 -15.63
N ASP A 58 -12.31 11.82 -14.98
CA ASP A 58 -13.78 11.80 -14.87
C ASP A 58 -14.33 10.47 -14.34
N LEU A 59 -13.57 9.82 -13.42
CA LEU A 59 -13.93 8.56 -12.79
C LEU A 59 -14.36 8.78 -11.33
N THR A 60 -15.10 7.80 -10.79
CA THR A 60 -15.37 7.71 -9.35
C THR A 60 -14.39 6.76 -8.67
N VAL A 61 -14.07 7.03 -7.41
CA VAL A 61 -13.29 6.10 -6.59
C VAL A 61 -14.23 5.06 -6.00
N GLU A 62 -13.97 3.79 -6.31
CA GLU A 62 -14.67 2.66 -5.72
C GLU A 62 -13.93 2.19 -4.46
N ILE A 63 -14.70 1.98 -3.37
CA ILE A 63 -14.12 1.55 -2.09
C ILE A 63 -14.04 0.03 -2.05
N LEU A 64 -12.83 -0.50 -1.85
CA LEU A 64 -12.58 -1.92 -1.62
C LEU A 64 -12.00 -2.14 -0.22
N PRO A 65 -12.78 -2.74 0.71
CA PRO A 65 -12.31 -3.06 2.06
C PRO A 65 -11.07 -3.98 2.08
N ASP A 66 -10.92 -4.81 1.06
CA ASP A 66 -9.76 -5.71 0.94
C ASP A 66 -8.43 -4.97 0.70
N LEU A 67 -8.46 -3.69 0.33
CA LEU A 67 -7.30 -2.81 0.26
C LEU A 67 -6.91 -2.17 1.59
N LEU A 68 -7.67 -2.41 2.69
CA LEU A 68 -7.35 -1.91 4.03
C LEU A 68 -5.92 -2.26 4.45
N GLU A 69 -5.33 -1.38 5.25
CA GLU A 69 -4.07 -1.65 5.95
C GLU A 69 -4.19 -2.91 6.83
N ILE A 70 -3.08 -3.48 7.23
CA ILE A 70 -3.04 -4.55 8.22
C ILE A 70 -3.82 -4.09 9.46
N ASP A 71 -4.63 -4.99 10.01
CA ASP A 71 -5.21 -4.77 11.32
C ASP A 71 -4.15 -5.04 12.39
N PHE A 72 -3.54 -3.97 12.88
CA PHE A 72 -2.54 -4.07 13.94
C PHE A 72 -3.17 -4.26 15.34
N GLY A 73 -4.50 -4.42 15.42
CA GLY A 73 -5.21 -4.67 16.66
C GLY A 73 -4.85 -3.68 17.77
N ASN A 74 -4.43 -4.20 18.92
CA ASN A 74 -4.08 -3.40 20.10
C ASN A 74 -2.83 -2.49 19.90
N TRP A 75 -2.09 -2.65 18.82
CA TRP A 75 -0.93 -1.79 18.54
C TRP A 75 -1.33 -0.49 17.86
N GLN A 76 -2.52 -0.40 17.30
CA GLN A 76 -3.02 0.80 16.62
C GLN A 76 -3.06 1.99 17.60
N GLY A 77 -2.53 3.11 17.17
CA GLY A 77 -2.48 4.34 17.96
C GLY A 77 -1.35 4.40 18.99
N GLN A 78 -0.63 3.30 19.21
CA GLN A 78 0.50 3.29 20.14
C GLN A 78 1.70 4.07 19.55
N ASP A 79 2.53 4.57 20.46
CA ASP A 79 3.78 5.25 20.11
C ASP A 79 4.79 4.23 19.55
N LEU A 80 5.38 4.55 18.38
CA LEU A 80 6.30 3.64 17.72
C LEU A 80 7.60 3.44 18.52
N GLU A 81 8.08 4.48 19.24
CA GLU A 81 9.30 4.35 20.03
C GLU A 81 9.06 3.44 21.26
N GLU A 82 7.85 3.44 21.81
CA GLU A 82 7.49 2.49 22.88
C GLU A 82 7.31 1.07 22.35
N LEU A 83 6.65 0.90 21.20
CA LEU A 83 6.52 -0.41 20.57
C LEU A 83 7.88 -1.03 20.26
N LYS A 84 8.84 -0.26 19.75
CA LYS A 84 10.20 -0.72 19.44
C LYS A 84 10.98 -1.27 20.64
N LYS A 85 10.59 -0.93 21.84
CA LYS A 85 11.22 -1.45 23.08
C LYS A 85 10.69 -2.83 23.49
N SER A 86 9.58 -3.27 22.92
CA SER A 86 8.95 -4.53 23.27
C SER A 86 9.64 -5.73 22.62
N SER A 87 9.57 -6.90 23.28
CA SER A 87 10.02 -8.17 22.71
C SER A 87 9.25 -8.53 21.45
N ASP A 88 7.96 -8.21 21.40
CA ASP A 88 7.08 -8.50 20.28
C ASP A 88 7.47 -7.71 19.04
N TRP A 89 7.98 -6.46 19.21
CA TRP A 89 8.50 -5.70 18.09
C TRP A 89 9.71 -6.39 17.45
N LYS A 90 10.64 -6.89 18.25
CA LYS A 90 11.77 -7.65 17.75
C LYS A 90 11.30 -8.91 17.03
N TYR A 91 10.35 -9.64 17.62
CA TYR A 91 9.81 -10.85 17.02
C TYR A 91 9.13 -10.59 15.68
N VAL A 92 8.30 -9.53 15.58
CA VAL A 92 7.64 -9.15 14.32
C VAL A 92 8.61 -8.74 13.22
N GLN A 93 9.80 -8.27 13.57
CA GLN A 93 10.84 -7.95 12.58
C GLN A 93 11.62 -9.19 12.13
N GLU A 94 11.82 -10.16 13.01
CA GLU A 94 12.64 -11.35 12.73
C GLU A 94 11.82 -12.51 12.18
N GLN A 95 10.57 -12.67 12.63
CA GLN A 95 9.68 -13.80 12.31
C GLN A 95 8.25 -13.34 11.98
N PRO A 96 8.06 -12.44 10.99
CA PRO A 96 6.74 -11.93 10.66
C PRO A 96 5.76 -13.04 10.20
N ALA A 97 6.26 -14.13 9.61
CA ALA A 97 5.40 -15.23 9.17
C ALA A 97 4.60 -15.87 10.31
N ASP A 98 5.18 -15.91 11.50
CA ASP A 98 4.60 -16.57 12.69
C ASP A 98 3.88 -15.58 13.61
N PHE A 99 3.95 -14.27 13.30
CA PHE A 99 3.40 -13.24 14.15
C PHE A 99 1.93 -12.92 13.83
N ARG A 100 1.13 -12.80 14.87
CA ARG A 100 -0.24 -12.27 14.84
C ARG A 100 -0.32 -11.06 15.75
N PHE A 101 -0.85 -9.95 15.25
CA PHE A 101 -1.11 -8.78 16.10
C PHE A 101 -2.19 -9.09 17.14
N PRO A 102 -2.00 -8.73 18.41
CA PRO A 102 -2.99 -8.94 19.45
C PRO A 102 -4.33 -8.29 19.08
N MET A 103 -5.39 -9.08 18.97
CA MET A 103 -6.72 -8.68 18.48
C MET A 103 -6.72 -8.14 17.03
N GLY A 104 -5.72 -8.50 16.24
CA GLY A 104 -5.58 -8.08 14.84
C GLY A 104 -5.32 -9.24 13.87
N GLU A 105 -4.85 -8.91 12.68
CA GLU A 105 -4.47 -9.85 11.62
C GLU A 105 -3.06 -10.41 11.85
N SER A 106 -2.75 -11.55 11.23
CA SER A 106 -1.37 -11.94 10.91
C SER A 106 -0.96 -11.38 9.55
N PHE A 107 0.34 -11.31 9.29
CA PHE A 107 0.82 -10.92 7.95
C PHE A 107 0.37 -11.90 6.86
N ALA A 108 0.25 -13.18 7.19
CA ALA A 108 -0.23 -14.19 6.25
C ALA A 108 -1.69 -13.96 5.84
N GLU A 109 -2.58 -13.62 6.78
CA GLU A 109 -3.98 -13.27 6.48
C GLU A 109 -4.08 -12.00 5.65
N ALA A 110 -3.34 -10.95 6.01
CA ALA A 110 -3.29 -9.70 5.26
C ALA A 110 -2.77 -9.93 3.83
N GLN A 111 -1.72 -10.74 3.67
CA GLN A 111 -1.18 -11.13 2.36
C GLN A 111 -2.22 -11.86 1.51
N GLN A 112 -2.89 -12.84 2.09
CA GLN A 112 -3.92 -13.63 1.40
C GLN A 112 -5.09 -12.76 0.94
N ARG A 113 -5.57 -11.87 1.81
CA ARG A 113 -6.64 -10.91 1.50
C ARG A 113 -6.26 -10.02 0.32
N MET A 114 -5.08 -9.42 0.35
CA MET A 114 -4.60 -8.53 -0.72
C MET A 114 -4.38 -9.28 -2.03
N ALA A 115 -3.76 -10.46 -1.97
CA ALA A 115 -3.51 -11.27 -3.17
C ALA A 115 -4.83 -11.72 -3.82
N ALA A 116 -5.81 -12.16 -3.03
CA ALA A 116 -7.14 -12.54 -3.54
C ALA A 116 -7.86 -11.35 -4.19
N CYS A 117 -7.81 -10.16 -3.55
CA CYS A 117 -8.38 -8.93 -4.09
C CYS A 117 -7.78 -8.58 -5.46
N LEU A 118 -6.45 -8.54 -5.56
CA LEU A 118 -5.77 -8.18 -6.82
C LEU A 118 -6.01 -9.24 -7.91
N THR A 119 -6.02 -10.53 -7.56
CA THR A 119 -6.34 -11.60 -8.50
C THR A 119 -7.77 -11.45 -9.04
N HIS A 120 -8.73 -11.19 -8.15
CA HIS A 120 -10.12 -10.96 -8.55
C HIS A 120 -10.28 -9.75 -9.48
N ILE A 121 -9.59 -8.64 -9.20
CA ILE A 121 -9.56 -7.50 -10.11
C ILE A 121 -9.00 -7.92 -11.48
N GLY A 122 -7.92 -8.69 -11.52
CA GLY A 122 -7.35 -9.20 -12.77
C GLY A 122 -8.27 -10.15 -13.55
N GLU A 123 -9.24 -10.79 -12.89
CA GLU A 123 -10.24 -11.67 -13.54
C GLU A 123 -11.40 -10.89 -14.16
N ILE A 124 -11.78 -9.73 -13.58
CA ILE A 124 -12.93 -8.94 -14.04
C ILE A 124 -12.58 -7.90 -15.09
N TYR A 125 -11.31 -7.48 -15.17
CA TYR A 125 -10.82 -6.55 -16.19
C TYR A 125 -10.07 -7.25 -17.31
N GLN A 126 -10.11 -6.67 -18.51
CA GLN A 126 -9.42 -7.24 -19.68
C GLN A 126 -7.92 -7.02 -19.60
N LYS A 127 -7.16 -7.80 -20.36
CA LYS A 127 -5.69 -7.81 -20.36
C LYS A 127 -5.05 -6.43 -20.53
N ASP A 128 -5.66 -5.56 -21.35
CA ASP A 128 -5.12 -4.24 -21.67
C ASP A 128 -5.78 -3.12 -20.85
N ASP A 129 -6.67 -3.46 -19.92
CA ASP A 129 -7.30 -2.47 -19.05
C ASP A 129 -6.32 -2.04 -17.95
N LEU A 130 -6.20 -0.73 -17.77
CA LEU A 130 -5.42 -0.13 -16.69
C LEU A 130 -6.32 0.20 -15.51
N VAL A 131 -6.02 -0.41 -14.36
CA VAL A 131 -6.75 -0.21 -13.11
C VAL A 131 -5.79 0.35 -12.05
N VAL A 132 -6.24 1.33 -11.30
CA VAL A 132 -5.48 1.91 -10.20
C VAL A 132 -6.05 1.45 -8.86
N CYS A 133 -5.20 0.88 -8.00
CA CYS A 133 -5.52 0.51 -6.63
C CYS A 133 -4.70 1.36 -5.66
N VAL A 134 -5.37 2.13 -4.80
CA VAL A 134 -4.71 2.95 -3.79
C VAL A 134 -4.83 2.30 -2.42
N GLY A 135 -3.68 1.96 -1.85
CA GLY A 135 -3.58 1.21 -0.59
C GLY A 135 -2.42 1.68 0.29
N HIS A 136 -1.81 0.73 0.98
CA HIS A 136 -0.86 0.97 2.06
C HIS A 136 0.46 0.25 1.78
N SER A 137 1.55 0.77 2.34
CA SER A 137 2.90 0.27 2.02
C SER A 137 3.10 -1.19 2.40
N ASP A 138 2.61 -1.63 3.56
CA ASP A 138 2.77 -3.03 3.98
C ASP A 138 1.92 -3.98 3.12
N MET A 139 0.72 -3.55 2.72
CA MET A 139 -0.13 -4.33 1.82
C MET A 139 0.51 -4.48 0.42
N ILE A 140 1.15 -3.43 -0.09
CA ILE A 140 1.89 -3.49 -1.36
C ILE A 140 3.11 -4.42 -1.21
N ARG A 141 3.89 -4.32 -0.13
CA ARG A 141 5.02 -5.24 0.16
C ARG A 141 4.57 -6.70 0.20
N LEU A 142 3.46 -6.97 0.90
CA LEU A 142 2.90 -8.31 1.03
C LEU A 142 2.42 -8.86 -0.32
N SER A 143 1.80 -8.02 -1.17
CA SER A 143 1.39 -8.46 -2.51
C SER A 143 2.60 -8.73 -3.41
N VAL A 144 3.62 -7.87 -3.38
CA VAL A 144 4.88 -8.12 -4.13
C VAL A 144 5.53 -9.41 -3.67
N ALA A 145 5.63 -9.63 -2.35
CA ALA A 145 6.20 -10.86 -1.80
C ALA A 145 5.41 -12.10 -2.24
N HIS A 146 4.07 -12.04 -2.21
CA HIS A 146 3.21 -13.13 -2.64
C HIS A 146 3.46 -13.51 -4.10
N PHE A 147 3.31 -12.56 -5.01
CA PHE A 147 3.38 -12.82 -6.45
C PHE A 147 4.80 -13.14 -6.96
N LEU A 148 5.84 -12.72 -6.26
CA LEU A 148 7.23 -13.08 -6.58
C LEU A 148 7.74 -14.32 -5.83
N GLY A 149 6.92 -14.91 -4.94
CA GLY A 149 7.34 -16.07 -4.13
C GLY A 149 8.44 -15.73 -3.11
N ILE A 150 8.51 -14.47 -2.66
CA ILE A 150 9.42 -14.05 -1.59
C ILE A 150 8.88 -14.61 -0.26
N PRO A 151 9.70 -15.30 0.55
CA PRO A 151 9.29 -15.78 1.86
C PRO A 151 8.71 -14.65 2.71
N LEU A 152 7.63 -14.93 3.45
CA LEU A 152 6.96 -13.91 4.26
C LEU A 152 7.89 -13.29 5.32
N ASN A 153 8.89 -14.03 5.80
CA ASN A 153 9.91 -13.49 6.70
C ASN A 153 10.84 -12.45 6.04
N ASP A 154 10.81 -12.34 4.72
CA ASP A 154 11.66 -11.42 3.95
C ASP A 154 10.91 -10.21 3.36
N PHE A 155 9.56 -10.13 3.49
CA PHE A 155 8.76 -9.10 2.83
C PHE A 155 9.13 -7.67 3.26
N GLN A 156 9.57 -7.49 4.50
CA GLN A 156 9.99 -6.19 5.06
C GLN A 156 11.30 -5.65 4.44
N ARG A 157 12.04 -6.48 3.69
CA ARG A 157 13.21 -6.05 2.91
C ARG A 157 12.81 -5.25 1.66
N LEU A 158 11.54 -5.36 1.24
CA LEU A 158 10.98 -4.53 0.18
C LEU A 158 10.74 -3.12 0.73
N ARG A 159 11.16 -2.12 -0.02
CA ARG A 159 10.90 -0.72 0.32
C ARG A 159 9.77 -0.19 -0.55
N ILE A 160 8.78 0.41 0.07
CA ILE A 160 7.64 1.07 -0.60
C ILE A 160 7.47 2.45 0.03
N GLU A 161 7.73 3.46 -0.76
CA GLU A 161 7.64 4.87 -0.34
C GLU A 161 6.20 5.40 -0.48
N THR A 162 5.91 6.50 0.21
CA THR A 162 4.65 7.22 0.04
C THR A 162 4.53 7.73 -1.39
N ALA A 163 3.33 7.62 -1.97
CA ALA A 163 3.03 8.01 -3.35
C ALA A 163 3.93 7.33 -4.41
N SER A 164 4.52 6.18 -4.09
CA SER A 164 5.19 5.35 -5.08
C SER A 164 4.19 4.52 -5.87
N VAL A 165 4.58 4.13 -7.08
CA VAL A 165 3.78 3.31 -7.98
C VAL A 165 4.44 1.93 -8.13
N THR A 166 3.65 0.89 -7.93
CA THR A 166 4.02 -0.49 -8.22
C THR A 166 3.12 -1.00 -9.34
N VAL A 167 3.71 -1.41 -10.46
CA VAL A 167 3.00 -1.89 -11.64
C VAL A 167 2.99 -3.39 -11.66
N LEU A 168 1.80 -3.98 -11.57
CA LEU A 168 1.55 -5.41 -11.61
C LEU A 168 0.75 -5.75 -12.88
N TYR A 169 1.27 -6.64 -13.69
CA TYR A 169 0.57 -7.24 -14.82
C TYR A 169 0.03 -8.61 -14.42
N LEU A 170 -1.27 -8.78 -14.51
CA LEU A 170 -1.96 -10.06 -14.26
C LEU A 170 -2.51 -10.59 -15.58
N SER A 171 -2.09 -11.78 -15.98
CA SER A 171 -2.55 -12.43 -17.21
C SER A 171 -2.39 -13.94 -17.09
N ASP A 172 -3.43 -14.68 -17.44
CA ASP A 172 -3.43 -16.16 -17.51
C ASP A 172 -2.95 -16.84 -16.22
N GLY A 173 -3.35 -16.29 -15.07
CA GLY A 173 -2.93 -16.78 -13.74
C GLY A 173 -1.47 -16.49 -13.38
N LYS A 174 -0.77 -15.66 -14.17
CA LYS A 174 0.61 -15.25 -13.91
C LYS A 174 0.67 -13.77 -13.54
N ALA A 175 1.60 -13.44 -12.67
CA ALA A 175 1.88 -12.07 -12.24
C ALA A 175 3.29 -11.66 -12.66
N ASN A 176 3.42 -10.48 -13.25
CA ASN A 176 4.70 -9.88 -13.61
C ASN A 176 4.73 -8.44 -13.10
N PHE A 177 5.91 -7.97 -12.67
CA PHE A 177 6.08 -6.59 -12.24
C PHE A 177 6.82 -5.79 -13.32
N GLY A 178 6.25 -4.66 -13.72
CA GLY A 178 6.91 -3.69 -14.59
C GLY A 178 7.77 -2.70 -13.80
N ALA A 179 7.29 -2.31 -12.62
CA ALA A 179 8.01 -1.46 -11.68
C ALA A 179 7.60 -1.80 -10.26
N ILE A 180 8.52 -1.67 -9.31
CA ILE A 180 8.26 -1.77 -7.88
C ILE A 180 8.81 -0.51 -7.23
N ASN A 181 7.97 0.17 -6.42
CA ASN A 181 8.37 1.38 -5.70
C ASN A 181 8.89 2.51 -6.62
N HIS A 182 8.27 2.70 -7.79
CA HIS A 182 8.63 3.81 -8.66
C HIS A 182 8.17 5.13 -8.03
N VAL A 183 9.10 6.02 -7.71
CA VAL A 183 8.84 7.34 -7.14
C VAL A 183 9.02 8.42 -8.21
N LEU A 184 8.15 9.44 -8.17
CA LEU A 184 8.23 10.58 -9.11
C LEU A 184 9.36 11.55 -8.75
N SER A 185 9.89 11.45 -7.52
CA SER A 185 11.05 12.21 -7.07
C SER A 185 11.88 11.34 -6.13
N PHE A 186 13.22 11.46 -6.19
CA PHE A 186 14.07 10.75 -5.25
C PHE A 186 13.85 11.24 -3.81
N PRO A 187 13.89 10.33 -2.81
CA PRO A 187 13.90 10.69 -1.40
C PRO A 187 15.01 11.70 -1.09
N GLU A 188 14.74 12.65 -0.21
CA GLU A 188 15.69 13.74 0.11
C GLU A 188 17.03 13.24 0.60
N ASN A 189 17.05 12.15 1.37
CA ASN A 189 18.28 11.52 1.88
C ASN A 189 19.17 10.87 0.80
N LEU A 190 18.71 10.80 -0.45
CA LEU A 190 19.49 10.33 -1.61
C LEU A 190 19.93 11.47 -2.52
N LYS A 191 19.56 12.71 -2.23
CA LYS A 191 20.09 13.87 -2.95
C LYS A 191 21.55 14.05 -2.54
N PRO A 192 22.46 14.36 -3.49
CA PRO A 192 23.81 14.76 -3.12
C PRO A 192 23.72 15.93 -2.13
N GLY A 193 24.44 15.86 -1.00
CA GLY A 193 24.58 17.01 -0.12
C GLY A 193 25.23 18.17 -0.88
N ASP A 194 24.74 19.38 -0.61
CA ASP A 194 25.38 20.61 -1.09
C ASP A 194 26.80 20.75 -0.52
#